data_6f5f0a3be0f4cc8c9c5caeea02a51ca4
#
_entry.id   6f5f0a3be0f4cc8c9c5caeea02a51ca4
#
_cell.length_a   1.000
_cell.length_b   1.000
_cell.length_c   1.000
_cell.angle_alpha   90.00
_cell.angle_beta   90.00
_cell.angle_gamma   90.00
#
_symmetry.space_group_name_H-M   'P 1'
#
loop_
_entity.id
_entity.type
_entity.pdbx_description
1 polymer ?
#
loop_
_entity_poly.entity_id
_entity_poly.type
_entity_poly.pdbx_seq_one_letter_code
_entity_poly.pdbx_strand_id
1 'polypeptide(L)'
;YFPALGPLLDRKAGLLSGGEQQMLALARALVRRPKLLLVDEMSLGLAPVIVERLVPVVRRIADELGTGVLLVEQHVAVALHVADRGYVLSHGEVMAQGAAAELAADHHLLAASYLGEAEADA
;
A
#
# COMPACT_ATOMS: atom_id res chain seq x y z
N TYR A 1 11.32 8.34 -8.33
CA TYR A 1 10.52 7.65 -7.29
C TYR A 1 11.25 6.45 -6.69
N PHE A 2 12.01 5.70 -7.48
CA PHE A 2 12.66 4.44 -7.06
C PHE A 2 14.16 4.45 -7.34
N PRO A 3 14.96 5.28 -6.66
CA PRO A 3 16.40 5.38 -6.90
C PRO A 3 17.13 4.05 -6.66
N ALA A 4 16.59 3.17 -5.81
CA ALA A 4 17.16 1.85 -5.56
C ALA A 4 17.18 0.94 -6.81
N LEU A 5 16.36 1.21 -7.83
CA LEU A 5 16.38 0.45 -9.09
C LEU A 5 17.52 0.86 -10.02
N GLY A 6 18.10 2.06 -9.87
CA GLY A 6 19.17 2.55 -10.73
C GLY A 6 20.35 1.58 -10.88
N PRO A 7 20.95 1.10 -9.78
CA PRO A 7 22.07 0.14 -9.84
C PRO A 7 21.69 -1.24 -10.38
N LEU A 8 20.38 -1.52 -10.56
CA LEU A 8 19.85 -2.84 -10.91
C LEU A 8 19.39 -2.94 -12.36
N LEU A 9 19.60 -1.90 -13.19
CA LEU A 9 19.08 -1.83 -14.56
C LEU A 9 19.52 -3.01 -15.43
N ASP A 10 20.73 -3.52 -15.22
CA ASP A 10 21.28 -4.65 -15.99
C ASP A 10 20.93 -6.01 -15.37
N ARG A 11 20.22 -6.03 -14.22
CA ARG A 11 19.84 -7.27 -13.55
C ARG A 11 18.53 -7.82 -14.14
N LYS A 12 18.45 -9.15 -14.33
CA LYS A 12 17.20 -9.81 -14.72
C LYS A 12 16.15 -9.63 -13.62
N ALA A 13 14.93 -9.27 -14.00
CA ALA A 13 13.83 -8.99 -13.06
C ALA A 13 13.55 -10.15 -12.08
N GLY A 14 13.69 -11.40 -12.53
CA GLY A 14 13.54 -12.59 -11.66
C GLY A 14 14.61 -12.78 -10.58
N LEU A 15 15.69 -11.97 -10.61
CA LEU A 15 16.74 -11.97 -9.60
C LEU A 15 16.62 -10.80 -8.62
N LEU A 16 15.58 -10.02 -8.73
CA LEU A 16 15.26 -8.93 -7.80
C LEU A 16 14.65 -9.48 -6.51
N SER A 17 14.94 -8.82 -5.38
CA SER A 17 14.23 -9.07 -4.13
C SER A 17 12.75 -8.70 -4.24
N GLY A 18 11.89 -9.18 -3.33
CA GLY A 18 10.47 -8.87 -3.34
C GLY A 18 10.20 -7.36 -3.34
N GLY A 19 10.90 -6.58 -2.51
CA GLY A 19 10.76 -5.13 -2.49
C GLY A 19 11.21 -4.45 -3.80
N GLU A 20 12.29 -4.93 -4.41
CA GLU A 20 12.74 -4.44 -5.72
C GLU A 20 11.75 -4.78 -6.84
N GLN A 21 11.12 -5.96 -6.77
CA GLN A 21 10.06 -6.36 -7.70
C GLN A 21 8.82 -5.47 -7.56
N GLN A 22 8.41 -5.13 -6.34
CA GLN A 22 7.30 -4.19 -6.09
C GLN A 22 7.63 -2.79 -6.61
N MET A 23 8.84 -2.28 -6.35
CA MET A 23 9.29 -1.01 -6.93
C MET A 23 9.24 -1.03 -8.46
N LEU A 24 9.69 -2.12 -9.09
CA LEU A 24 9.66 -2.28 -10.55
C LEU A 24 8.21 -2.32 -11.07
N ALA A 25 7.31 -3.01 -10.38
CA ALA A 25 5.89 -3.07 -10.77
C ALA A 25 5.24 -1.68 -10.74
N LEU A 26 5.44 -0.92 -9.66
CA LEU A 26 4.98 0.46 -9.54
C LEU A 26 5.59 1.37 -10.62
N ALA A 27 6.92 1.29 -10.82
CA ALA A 27 7.61 2.06 -11.84
C ALA A 27 7.02 1.81 -13.25
N ARG A 28 6.77 0.55 -13.60
CA ARG A 28 6.14 0.17 -14.89
C ARG A 28 4.74 0.75 -15.05
N ALA A 29 3.93 0.74 -13.99
CA ALA A 29 2.59 1.34 -14.00
C ALA A 29 2.66 2.86 -14.26
N LEU A 30 3.62 3.54 -13.64
CA LEU A 30 3.77 5.00 -13.73
C LEU A 30 4.28 5.50 -15.09
N VAL A 31 5.01 4.68 -15.86
CA VAL A 31 5.48 5.05 -17.21
C VAL A 31 4.32 5.52 -18.12
N ARG A 32 3.14 4.96 -17.93
CA ARG A 32 1.95 5.32 -18.71
C ARG A 32 1.23 6.57 -18.22
N ARG A 33 1.70 7.21 -17.14
CA ARG A 33 1.07 8.36 -16.48
C ARG A 33 -0.43 8.13 -16.24
N PRO A 34 -0.82 7.10 -15.48
CA PRO A 34 -2.21 6.74 -15.28
C PRO A 34 -2.94 7.84 -14.50
N LYS A 35 -4.22 8.04 -14.79
CA LYS A 35 -5.11 8.90 -13.97
C LYS A 35 -5.54 8.19 -12.69
N LEU A 36 -5.57 6.86 -12.70
CA LEU A 36 -5.92 6.01 -11.56
C LEU A 36 -4.93 4.85 -11.48
N LEU A 37 -4.36 4.63 -10.30
CA LEU A 37 -3.49 3.52 -9.96
C LEU A 37 -4.20 2.63 -8.94
N LEU A 38 -4.32 1.35 -9.26
CA LEU A 38 -4.85 0.34 -8.35
C LEU A 38 -3.67 -0.44 -7.77
N VAL A 39 -3.56 -0.46 -6.45
CA VAL A 39 -2.49 -1.14 -5.71
C VAL A 39 -3.13 -2.12 -4.75
N ASP A 40 -2.87 -3.41 -4.97
CA ASP A 40 -3.44 -4.49 -4.17
C ASP A 40 -2.34 -5.18 -3.38
N GLU A 41 -2.52 -5.23 -2.05
CA GLU A 41 -1.65 -5.91 -1.07
C GLU A 41 -0.15 -5.65 -1.28
N MET A 42 0.24 -4.37 -1.43
CA MET A 42 1.63 -3.97 -1.71
C MET A 42 2.60 -4.41 -0.60
N SER A 43 2.12 -4.49 0.64
CA SER A 43 2.91 -4.86 1.82
C SER A 43 3.10 -6.37 1.98
N LEU A 44 2.29 -7.20 1.30
CA LEU A 44 2.28 -8.64 1.47
C LEU A 44 3.65 -9.28 1.18
N GLY A 45 4.16 -10.02 2.16
CA GLY A 45 5.45 -10.74 2.04
C GLY A 45 6.69 -9.83 2.05
N LEU A 46 6.55 -8.55 2.36
CA LEU A 46 7.66 -7.61 2.47
C LEU A 46 8.08 -7.41 3.93
N ALA A 47 9.39 -7.22 4.13
CA ALA A 47 9.89 -6.80 5.43
C ALA A 47 9.37 -5.41 5.79
N PRO A 48 9.02 -5.12 7.07
CA PRO A 48 8.46 -3.84 7.51
C PRO A 48 9.26 -2.63 7.02
N VAL A 49 10.58 -2.69 7.08
CA VAL A 49 11.48 -1.62 6.60
C VAL A 49 11.31 -1.29 5.12
N ILE A 50 10.88 -2.25 4.31
CA ILE A 50 10.60 -2.03 2.88
C ILE A 50 9.24 -1.36 2.72
N VAL A 51 8.24 -1.80 3.48
CA VAL A 51 6.89 -1.20 3.50
C VAL A 51 6.99 0.29 3.88
N GLU A 52 7.71 0.61 4.95
CA GLU A 52 7.96 1.99 5.41
C GLU A 52 8.58 2.89 4.32
N ARG A 53 9.35 2.31 3.40
CA ARG A 53 9.94 3.04 2.27
C ARG A 53 8.99 3.19 1.08
N LEU A 54 8.14 2.18 0.83
CA LEU A 54 7.24 2.17 -0.34
C LEU A 54 5.98 3.00 -0.12
N VAL A 55 5.40 2.95 1.08
CA VAL A 55 4.14 3.63 1.40
C VAL A 55 4.21 5.14 1.17
N PRO A 56 5.25 5.88 1.61
CA PRO A 56 5.38 7.30 1.29
C PRO A 56 5.52 7.60 -0.20
N VAL A 57 6.09 6.66 -0.98
CA VAL A 57 6.19 6.84 -2.44
C VAL A 57 4.82 6.83 -3.09
N VAL A 58 3.90 5.98 -2.63
CA VAL A 58 2.50 5.96 -3.09
C VAL A 58 1.83 7.31 -2.85
N ARG A 59 2.01 7.90 -1.66
CA ARG A 59 1.51 9.24 -1.35
C ARG A 59 2.08 10.29 -2.31
N ARG A 60 3.41 10.29 -2.49
CA ARG A 60 4.08 11.22 -3.42
C ARG A 60 3.57 11.10 -4.85
N ILE A 61 3.28 9.88 -5.32
CA ILE A 61 2.69 9.66 -6.65
C ILE A 61 1.34 10.37 -6.77
N ALA A 62 0.49 10.23 -5.75
CA ALA A 62 -0.82 10.91 -5.74
C ALA A 62 -0.66 12.44 -5.78
N ASP A 63 0.21 12.99 -4.92
CA ASP A 63 0.37 14.43 -4.74
C ASP A 63 1.08 15.10 -5.94
N GLU A 64 2.17 14.48 -6.43
CA GLU A 64 3.03 15.10 -7.43
C GLU A 64 2.54 14.89 -8.86
N LEU A 65 1.88 13.75 -9.14
CA LEU A 65 1.38 13.41 -10.48
C LEU A 65 -0.12 13.66 -10.65
N GLY A 66 -0.84 13.98 -9.57
CA GLY A 66 -2.30 14.08 -9.58
C GLY A 66 -2.98 12.75 -9.94
N THR A 67 -2.31 11.63 -9.68
CA THR A 67 -2.85 10.29 -9.92
C THR A 67 -3.76 9.89 -8.76
N GLY A 68 -5.01 9.55 -9.04
CA GLY A 68 -5.87 8.90 -8.04
C GLY A 68 -5.28 7.53 -7.68
N VAL A 69 -5.23 7.19 -6.39
CA VAL A 69 -4.74 5.89 -5.94
C VAL A 69 -5.83 5.17 -5.14
N LEU A 70 -6.16 3.95 -5.56
CA LEU A 70 -6.94 3.02 -4.76
C LEU A 70 -5.99 1.97 -4.21
N LEU A 71 -5.74 2.03 -2.91
CA LEU A 71 -4.86 1.12 -2.18
C LEU A 71 -5.72 0.11 -1.40
N VAL A 72 -5.51 -1.18 -1.64
CA VAL A 72 -6.09 -2.27 -0.87
C VAL A 72 -4.99 -2.87 -0.01
N GLU A 73 -5.19 -2.89 1.30
CA GLU A 73 -4.23 -3.36 2.28
C GLU A 73 -4.92 -4.07 3.44
N GLN A 74 -4.30 -5.14 3.94
CA GLN A 74 -4.75 -5.81 5.16
C GLN A 74 -4.30 -5.03 6.41
N HIS A 75 -3.09 -4.46 6.38
CA HIS A 75 -2.55 -3.66 7.48
C HIS A 75 -3.19 -2.27 7.51
N VAL A 76 -4.31 -2.15 8.25
CA VAL A 76 -5.13 -0.93 8.32
C VAL A 76 -4.32 0.30 8.65
N ALA A 77 -3.39 0.22 9.63
CA ALA A 77 -2.54 1.35 10.02
C ALA A 77 -1.67 1.86 8.87
N VAL A 78 -1.14 0.95 8.03
CA VAL A 78 -0.32 1.28 6.84
C VAL A 78 -1.17 2.04 5.83
N ALA A 79 -2.36 1.55 5.51
CA ALA A 79 -3.26 2.17 4.55
C ALA A 79 -3.71 3.56 5.01
N LEU A 80 -4.17 3.68 6.26
CA LEU A 80 -4.69 4.93 6.82
C LEU A 80 -3.61 6.02 6.96
N HIS A 81 -2.33 5.63 7.09
CA HIS A 81 -1.23 6.59 7.19
C HIS A 81 -1.05 7.45 5.91
N VAL A 82 -1.42 6.92 4.75
CA VAL A 82 -1.20 7.59 3.45
C VAL A 82 -2.48 7.95 2.73
N ALA A 83 -3.62 7.43 3.14
CA ALA A 83 -4.89 7.66 2.49
C ALA A 83 -5.54 8.98 2.93
N ASP A 84 -6.37 9.57 2.07
CA ASP A 84 -7.26 10.68 2.42
C ASP A 84 -8.58 10.14 2.98
N ARG A 85 -9.06 9.01 2.45
CA ARG A 85 -10.29 8.32 2.85
C ARG A 85 -10.05 6.82 2.92
N GLY A 86 -10.81 6.16 3.79
CA GLY A 86 -10.78 4.72 3.92
C GLY A 86 -12.18 4.09 3.88
N TYR A 87 -12.19 2.83 3.46
CA TYR A 87 -13.32 1.91 3.55
C TYR A 87 -12.81 0.64 4.22
N VAL A 88 -13.39 0.27 5.34
CA VAL A 88 -13.05 -0.96 6.07
C VAL A 88 -14.05 -2.02 5.69
N LEU A 89 -13.56 -3.09 5.06
CA LEU A 89 -14.38 -4.22 4.63
C LEU A 89 -14.12 -5.42 5.55
N SER A 90 -15.21 -6.11 5.89
CA SER A 90 -15.14 -7.40 6.57
C SER A 90 -16.25 -8.30 6.01
N HIS A 91 -15.91 -9.56 5.67
CA HIS A 91 -16.86 -10.55 5.12
C HIS A 91 -17.69 -10.03 3.93
N GLY A 92 -17.12 -9.16 3.10
CA GLY A 92 -17.79 -8.60 1.92
C GLY A 92 -18.70 -7.40 2.22
N GLU A 93 -18.75 -6.91 3.45
CA GLU A 93 -19.55 -5.75 3.87
C GLU A 93 -18.64 -4.58 4.26
N VAL A 94 -19.10 -3.35 4.00
CA VAL A 94 -18.42 -2.13 4.45
C VAL A 94 -18.80 -1.88 5.90
N MET A 95 -17.86 -2.09 6.81
CA MET A 95 -18.06 -1.91 8.26
C MET A 95 -17.89 -0.46 8.71
N ALA A 96 -16.98 0.27 8.06
CA ALA A 96 -16.73 1.67 8.32
C ALA A 96 -16.19 2.38 7.07
N GLN A 97 -16.49 3.68 6.98
CA GLN A 97 -15.92 4.54 5.92
C GLN A 97 -15.84 5.99 6.41
N GLY A 98 -14.85 6.72 5.95
CA GLY A 98 -14.69 8.12 6.34
C GLY A 98 -13.32 8.69 5.99
N ALA A 99 -13.00 9.84 6.56
CA ALA A 99 -11.65 10.39 6.48
C ALA A 99 -10.65 9.45 7.16
N ALA A 100 -9.49 9.25 6.55
CA ALA A 100 -8.49 8.32 7.08
C ALA A 100 -8.05 8.70 8.51
N ALA A 101 -7.95 9.99 8.81
CA ALA A 101 -7.61 10.47 10.15
C ALA A 101 -8.67 10.12 11.21
N GLU A 102 -9.97 10.13 10.85
CA GLU A 102 -11.06 9.75 11.74
C GLU A 102 -11.05 8.24 12.00
N LEU A 103 -10.85 7.44 10.94
CA LEU A 103 -10.74 5.98 11.06
C LEU A 103 -9.51 5.57 11.88
N ALA A 104 -8.39 6.26 11.71
CA ALA A 104 -7.17 6.00 12.48
C ALA A 104 -7.29 6.35 13.97
N ALA A 105 -8.20 7.25 14.34
CA ALA A 105 -8.51 7.60 15.73
C ALA A 105 -9.45 6.59 16.41
N ASP A 106 -10.11 5.72 15.65
CA ASP A 106 -11.02 4.70 16.18
C ASP A 106 -10.25 3.47 16.66
N HIS A 107 -9.96 3.44 17.97
CA HIS A 107 -9.23 2.34 18.60
C HIS A 107 -9.96 0.99 18.52
N HIS A 108 -11.30 0.97 18.47
CA HIS A 108 -12.08 -0.27 18.32
C HIS A 108 -11.90 -0.86 16.93
N LEU A 109 -11.87 -0.04 15.92
CA LEU A 109 -11.68 -0.42 14.54
C LEU A 109 -10.27 -1.00 14.30
N LEU A 110 -9.25 -0.33 14.87
CA LEU A 110 -7.89 -0.82 14.81
C LEU A 110 -7.73 -2.14 15.57
N ALA A 111 -8.29 -2.27 16.78
CA ALA A 111 -8.22 -3.51 17.56
C ALA A 111 -8.91 -4.68 16.83
N ALA A 112 -10.06 -4.44 16.20
CA ALA A 112 -10.77 -5.47 15.43
C ALA A 112 -9.96 -5.94 14.20
N SER A 113 -9.21 -5.06 13.55
CA SER A 113 -8.35 -5.42 12.43
C SER A 113 -7.20 -6.33 12.85
N TYR A 114 -6.58 -6.08 14.01
CA TYR A 114 -5.52 -6.95 14.56
C TYR A 114 -6.03 -8.31 15.05
N LEU A 115 -7.26 -8.39 15.57
CA LEU A 115 -7.85 -9.65 16.01
C LEU A 115 -8.25 -10.55 14.82
N GLY A 116 -8.68 -9.95 13.70
CA GLY A 116 -8.94 -10.67 12.46
C GLY A 116 -7.68 -11.27 11.82
N GLU A 117 -6.52 -10.63 11.99
CA GLU A 117 -5.22 -11.17 11.55
C GLU A 117 -4.80 -12.40 12.37
N ALA A 118 -5.08 -12.41 13.68
CA ALA A 118 -4.74 -13.54 14.55
C ALA A 118 -5.57 -14.81 14.27
N GLU A 119 -6.76 -14.69 13.71
CA GLU A 119 -7.61 -15.83 13.32
C GLU A 119 -7.29 -16.36 11.90
N ALA A 120 -6.69 -15.54 11.04
CA ALA A 120 -6.32 -15.94 9.69
C ALA A 120 -5.02 -16.77 9.63
N ASP A 121 -4.16 -16.67 10.64
CA ASP A 121 -2.89 -17.40 10.76
C ASP A 121 -3.00 -18.71 11.59
N ALA A 122 -4.18 -19.07 12.04
CA ALA A 122 -4.47 -20.28 12.82
C ALA A 122 -5.11 -21.37 11.96
#